data_857c6728ba164f3c3322f4e088a4f19a
#
_entry.id   857c6728ba164f3c3322f4e088a4f19a
#
_cell.length_a   1.000
_cell.length_b   1.000
_cell.length_c   1.000
_cell.angle_alpha   90.00
_cell.angle_beta   90.00
_cell.angle_gamma   90.00
#
_symmetry.space_group_name_H-M   'P 1'
#
loop_
_entity.id
_entity.type
_entity.pdbx_description
1 polymer ?
#
loop_
_entity_poly.entity_id
_entity_poly.type
_entity_poly.pdbx_seq_one_letter_code
_entity_poly.pdbx_strand_id
1 'polypeptide(L)'
;MRLDKMLANSGFGTRSEVRALIAGGAVSVNGITAKKADLQVSAEDEVICNGNPVSSDEHLYFLLDKPDEVLTAMEDPRLACVGEFIPDNLRGRKLSPVGRLDYHTTGLLVITNDGTLSHRLQSPKYKIKKIYLVNYDGPEWTEAEIKEVADGVTLTDMDTPVKLSPSAVSPIADGKAYITLTEGKTHEVRRIFAKFNKEVTALRRISLGNITIKEDTADCGVLRELTKDEVLGLKALTGL
;
A
#
# COMPACT_ATOMS: atom_id res chain seq x y z
N MET A 1 -0.78 -20.85 16.18
CA MET A 1 -2.06 -20.54 15.48
C MET A 1 -2.72 -21.82 14.99
N ARG A 2 -3.99 -21.77 14.47
CA ARG A 2 -4.64 -22.96 13.89
C ARG A 2 -4.03 -23.33 12.54
N LEU A 3 -3.87 -24.63 12.29
CA LEU A 3 -3.30 -25.18 11.05
C LEU A 3 -4.07 -24.74 9.79
N ASP A 4 -5.45 -24.77 9.84
CA ASP A 4 -6.27 -24.31 8.72
C ASP A 4 -6.07 -22.83 8.39
N LYS A 5 -5.81 -22.01 9.41
CA LYS A 5 -5.51 -20.59 9.22
C LYS A 5 -4.11 -20.39 8.63
N MET A 6 -3.12 -21.13 9.12
CA MET A 6 -1.75 -21.09 8.60
C MET A 6 -1.71 -21.43 7.11
N LEU A 7 -2.26 -22.58 6.72
CA LEU A 7 -2.30 -23.01 5.32
C LEU A 7 -3.03 -22.01 4.40
N ALA A 8 -4.18 -21.50 4.85
CA ALA A 8 -4.92 -20.51 4.07
C ALA A 8 -4.15 -19.17 3.93
N ASN A 9 -3.40 -18.77 4.95
CA ASN A 9 -2.55 -17.57 4.89
C ASN A 9 -1.32 -17.79 4.00
N SER A 10 -0.80 -19.01 3.95
CA SER A 10 0.33 -19.41 3.12
C SER A 10 -0.04 -19.69 1.65
N GLY A 11 -1.30 -19.45 1.25
CA GLY A 11 -1.72 -19.52 -0.15
C GLY A 11 -2.12 -20.90 -0.65
N PHE A 12 -2.27 -21.90 0.22
CA PHE A 12 -2.69 -23.25 -0.17
C PHE A 12 -4.19 -23.40 -0.47
N GLY A 13 -4.93 -22.29 -0.48
CA GLY A 13 -6.36 -22.24 -0.82
C GLY A 13 -7.21 -21.52 0.21
N THR A 14 -8.54 -21.51 -0.03
CA THR A 14 -9.53 -21.02 0.91
C THR A 14 -9.57 -21.90 2.18
N ARG A 15 -10.20 -21.43 3.25
CA ARG A 15 -10.37 -22.22 4.47
C ARG A 15 -11.08 -23.56 4.23
N SER A 16 -12.00 -23.63 3.26
CA SER A 16 -12.70 -24.84 2.89
C SER A 16 -11.77 -25.83 2.20
N GLU A 17 -11.00 -25.35 1.23
CA GLU A 17 -10.03 -26.16 0.47
C GLU A 17 -8.91 -26.70 1.35
N VAL A 18 -8.31 -25.87 2.22
CA VAL A 18 -7.26 -26.35 3.13
C VAL A 18 -7.78 -27.39 4.14
N ARG A 19 -9.05 -27.29 4.57
CA ARG A 19 -9.67 -28.34 5.40
C ARG A 19 -9.80 -29.66 4.64
N ALA A 20 -10.13 -29.61 3.35
CA ALA A 20 -10.17 -30.79 2.50
C ALA A 20 -8.77 -31.40 2.33
N LEU A 21 -7.73 -30.58 2.13
CA LEU A 21 -6.32 -31.04 2.08
C LEU A 21 -5.89 -31.73 3.38
N ILE A 22 -6.23 -31.17 4.54
CA ILE A 22 -5.93 -31.77 5.86
C ILE A 22 -6.66 -33.09 6.01
N ALA A 23 -7.96 -33.14 5.71
CA ALA A 23 -8.77 -34.36 5.80
C ALA A 23 -8.29 -35.45 4.83
N GLY A 24 -7.80 -35.06 3.64
CA GLY A 24 -7.24 -35.92 2.63
C GLY A 24 -5.82 -36.45 2.94
N GLY A 25 -5.20 -36.03 4.07
CA GLY A 25 -3.88 -36.47 4.48
C GLY A 25 -2.72 -35.82 3.72
N ALA A 26 -2.98 -34.72 3.00
CA ALA A 26 -1.97 -33.99 2.23
C ALA A 26 -1.05 -33.11 3.10
N VAL A 27 -1.32 -33.00 4.41
CA VAL A 27 -0.62 -32.11 5.33
C VAL A 27 0.03 -32.90 6.45
N SER A 28 1.30 -32.62 6.74
CA SER A 28 2.00 -33.12 7.91
C SER A 28 2.53 -31.97 8.77
N VAL A 29 2.64 -32.24 10.07
CA VAL A 29 3.24 -31.34 11.07
C VAL A 29 4.31 -32.16 11.81
N ASN A 30 5.56 -31.70 11.77
CA ASN A 30 6.71 -32.39 12.36
C ASN A 30 6.79 -33.87 11.89
N GLY A 31 6.56 -34.11 10.61
CA GLY A 31 6.58 -35.45 10.02
C GLY A 31 5.33 -36.31 10.28
N ILE A 32 4.36 -35.85 11.08
CA ILE A 32 3.12 -36.58 11.39
C ILE A 32 1.96 -36.03 10.57
N THR A 33 1.22 -36.92 9.85
CA THR A 33 0.05 -36.51 9.08
C THR A 33 -1.02 -35.86 9.98
N ALA A 34 -1.37 -34.60 9.69
CA ALA A 34 -2.40 -33.86 10.41
C ALA A 34 -3.80 -34.34 10.01
N LYS A 35 -4.66 -34.60 10.99
CA LYS A 35 -6.07 -35.01 10.78
C LYS A 35 -7.09 -33.95 11.22
N LYS A 36 -6.66 -32.94 11.97
CA LYS A 36 -7.55 -31.91 12.53
C LYS A 36 -7.15 -30.54 12.01
N ALA A 37 -8.11 -29.83 11.43
CA ALA A 37 -7.89 -28.49 10.88
C ALA A 37 -7.65 -27.42 11.97
N ASP A 38 -8.11 -27.67 13.17
CA ASP A 38 -7.96 -26.78 14.34
C ASP A 38 -6.71 -27.09 15.19
N LEU A 39 -5.85 -28.03 14.72
CA LEU A 39 -4.56 -28.29 15.36
C LEU A 39 -3.80 -26.97 15.54
N GLN A 40 -3.31 -26.77 16.78
CA GLN A 40 -2.48 -25.59 17.06
C GLN A 40 -1.06 -25.85 16.60
N VAL A 41 -0.52 -24.93 15.82
CA VAL A 41 0.86 -24.94 15.30
C VAL A 41 1.57 -23.64 15.68
N SER A 42 2.85 -23.73 15.94
CA SER A 42 3.76 -22.62 16.25
C SER A 42 4.62 -22.27 15.03
N ALA A 43 5.44 -21.21 15.14
CA ALA A 43 6.41 -20.86 14.10
C ALA A 43 7.60 -21.87 14.02
N GLU A 44 7.77 -22.67 15.07
CA GLU A 44 8.84 -23.66 15.18
C GLU A 44 8.45 -25.02 14.61
N ASP A 45 7.14 -25.24 14.33
CA ASP A 45 6.67 -26.49 13.78
C ASP A 45 6.95 -26.57 12.27
N GLU A 46 7.55 -27.69 11.84
CA GLU A 46 7.70 -27.98 10.42
C GLU A 46 6.36 -28.45 9.84
N VAL A 47 5.72 -27.58 9.03
CA VAL A 47 4.48 -27.92 8.33
C VAL A 47 4.77 -28.16 6.86
N ILE A 48 4.32 -29.30 6.32
CA ILE A 48 4.45 -29.66 4.89
C ILE A 48 3.06 -29.89 4.33
N CYS A 49 2.74 -29.30 3.16
CA CYS A 49 1.50 -29.51 2.42
C CYS A 49 1.81 -29.92 0.97
N ASN A 50 1.29 -31.06 0.53
CA ASN A 50 1.58 -31.63 -0.80
C ASN A 50 3.09 -31.76 -1.09
N GLY A 51 3.91 -32.09 -0.09
CA GLY A 51 5.36 -32.16 -0.21
C GLY A 51 6.11 -30.82 -0.21
N ASN A 52 5.41 -29.71 -0.14
CA ASN A 52 6.02 -28.38 -0.08
C ASN A 52 6.02 -27.85 1.36
N PRO A 53 7.12 -27.25 1.83
CA PRO A 53 7.16 -26.64 3.14
C PRO A 53 6.20 -25.43 3.20
N VAL A 54 5.44 -25.36 4.29
CA VAL A 54 4.54 -24.26 4.59
C VAL A 54 5.28 -23.29 5.48
N SER A 55 5.70 -22.14 4.97
CA SER A 55 6.27 -21.10 5.82
C SER A 55 5.18 -20.52 6.72
N SER A 56 5.40 -20.55 8.04
CA SER A 56 4.57 -19.83 8.99
C SER A 56 4.71 -18.33 8.75
N ASP A 57 3.58 -17.65 8.49
CA ASP A 57 3.39 -16.21 8.58
C ASP A 57 4.57 -15.29 8.16
N GLU A 58 5.20 -15.55 7.04
CA GLU A 58 6.00 -14.49 6.46
C GLU A 58 5.05 -13.45 5.88
N HIS A 59 4.91 -12.34 6.59
CA HIS A 59 4.34 -11.16 5.99
C HIS A 59 5.22 -10.74 4.83
N LEU A 60 4.60 -10.60 3.67
CA LEU A 60 5.25 -10.17 2.45
C LEU A 60 5.05 -8.67 2.28
N TYR A 61 6.09 -8.00 1.84
CA TYR A 61 6.09 -6.55 1.66
C TYR A 61 6.70 -6.22 0.32
N PHE A 62 5.92 -5.62 -0.57
CA PHE A 62 6.36 -5.20 -1.88
C PHE A 62 6.15 -3.71 -2.07
N LEU A 63 6.97 -3.14 -2.93
CA LEU A 63 6.79 -1.82 -3.51
C LEU A 63 6.47 -2.01 -4.99
N LEU A 64 5.37 -1.44 -5.43
CA LEU A 64 5.05 -1.25 -6.84
C LEU A 64 5.24 0.23 -7.17
N ASP A 65 6.02 0.53 -8.20
CA ASP A 65 5.97 1.83 -8.84
C ASP A 65 4.75 1.84 -9.78
N LYS A 66 3.60 2.27 -9.26
CA LYS A 66 2.32 2.19 -9.97
C LYS A 66 2.35 3.04 -11.24
N PRO A 67 2.11 2.48 -12.43
CA PRO A 67 1.97 3.25 -13.66
C PRO A 67 0.68 4.08 -13.68
N ASP A 68 0.60 4.99 -14.65
CA ASP A 68 -0.65 5.68 -14.97
C ASP A 68 -1.70 4.71 -15.53
N GLU A 69 -2.97 5.11 -15.47
CA GLU A 69 -4.09 4.34 -16.01
C GLU A 69 -4.25 2.93 -15.43
N VAL A 70 -3.84 2.74 -14.18
CA VAL A 70 -3.99 1.49 -13.43
C VAL A 70 -4.80 1.72 -12.17
N LEU A 71 -5.83 0.91 -11.95
CA LEU A 71 -6.63 0.94 -10.73
C LEU A 71 -5.87 0.38 -9.52
N THR A 72 -6.02 1.02 -8.38
CA THR A 72 -5.56 0.46 -7.10
C THR A 72 -6.59 -0.56 -6.58
N ALA A 73 -6.71 -1.66 -7.29
CA ALA A 73 -7.55 -2.81 -6.99
C ALA A 73 -6.78 -4.11 -7.26
N MET A 74 -7.18 -5.20 -6.64
CA MET A 74 -6.55 -6.51 -6.91
C MET A 74 -7.12 -7.18 -8.15
N GLU A 75 -8.38 -6.88 -8.47
CA GLU A 75 -9.09 -7.40 -9.65
C GLU A 75 -10.06 -6.34 -10.17
N ASP A 76 -10.18 -6.20 -11.47
CA ASP A 76 -11.20 -5.41 -12.13
C ASP A 76 -11.54 -6.06 -13.49
N PRO A 77 -12.83 -6.16 -13.88
CA PRO A 77 -13.23 -6.85 -15.12
C PRO A 77 -12.99 -6.01 -16.39
N ARG A 78 -12.63 -4.74 -16.29
CA ARG A 78 -12.60 -3.80 -17.43
C ARG A 78 -11.30 -3.02 -17.56
N LEU A 79 -10.65 -2.72 -16.45
CA LEU A 79 -9.48 -1.84 -16.41
C LEU A 79 -8.29 -2.57 -15.79
N ALA A 80 -7.11 -2.26 -16.30
CA ALA A 80 -5.87 -2.73 -15.70
C ALA A 80 -5.78 -2.36 -14.22
N CYS A 81 -5.32 -3.28 -13.39
CA CYS A 81 -5.27 -3.09 -11.95
C CYS A 81 -3.93 -3.54 -11.35
N VAL A 82 -3.63 -3.09 -10.14
CA VAL A 82 -2.36 -3.40 -9.48
C VAL A 82 -2.19 -4.89 -9.19
N GLY A 83 -3.28 -5.67 -9.15
CA GLY A 83 -3.21 -7.12 -8.98
C GLY A 83 -2.53 -7.85 -10.15
N GLU A 84 -2.51 -7.27 -11.35
CA GLU A 84 -1.87 -7.84 -12.53
C GLU A 84 -0.34 -7.85 -12.43
N PHE A 85 0.23 -6.96 -11.59
CA PHE A 85 1.67 -6.91 -11.34
C PHE A 85 2.14 -7.95 -10.31
N ILE A 86 1.19 -8.65 -9.65
CA ILE A 86 1.53 -9.69 -8.67
C ILE A 86 1.84 -11.00 -9.42
N PRO A 87 3.04 -11.56 -9.25
CA PRO A 87 3.41 -12.84 -9.83
C PRO A 87 2.44 -13.97 -9.43
N ASP A 88 2.20 -14.94 -10.32
CA ASP A 88 1.25 -16.01 -10.12
C ASP A 88 1.51 -16.85 -8.85
N ASN A 89 2.79 -17.09 -8.52
CA ASN A 89 3.19 -17.80 -7.31
C ASN A 89 2.86 -17.07 -6.00
N LEU A 90 2.47 -15.79 -6.07
CA LEU A 90 2.08 -14.97 -4.91
C LEU A 90 0.57 -14.71 -4.84
N ARG A 91 -0.22 -15.07 -5.85
CA ARG A 91 -1.67 -14.77 -5.91
C ARG A 91 -2.45 -15.32 -4.72
N GLY A 92 -2.14 -16.45 -4.19
CA GLY A 92 -2.80 -17.00 -2.99
C GLY A 92 -2.42 -16.34 -1.65
N ARG A 93 -1.43 -15.45 -1.61
CA ARG A 93 -0.85 -14.90 -0.37
C ARG A 93 -1.64 -13.73 0.24
N LYS A 94 -2.86 -13.44 -0.23
CA LYS A 94 -3.75 -12.36 0.27
C LYS A 94 -3.09 -10.98 0.31
N LEU A 95 -2.24 -10.71 -0.65
CA LEU A 95 -1.64 -9.40 -0.83
C LEU A 95 -2.72 -8.35 -1.14
N SER A 96 -2.54 -7.15 -0.63
CA SER A 96 -3.41 -6.01 -0.91
C SER A 96 -2.63 -4.70 -0.84
N PRO A 97 -3.03 -3.66 -1.59
CA PRO A 97 -2.36 -2.37 -1.54
C PRO A 97 -2.60 -1.67 -0.19
N VAL A 98 -1.60 -0.96 0.27
CA VAL A 98 -1.64 -0.10 1.47
C VAL A 98 -2.19 1.26 1.08
N GLY A 99 -3.48 1.45 1.24
CA GLY A 99 -4.19 2.62 0.76
C GLY A 99 -4.37 2.59 -0.77
N ARG A 100 -4.71 3.74 -1.30
CA ARG A 100 -5.00 3.88 -2.73
C ARG A 100 -4.24 5.05 -3.33
N LEU A 101 -3.88 4.91 -4.59
CA LEU A 101 -3.56 5.99 -5.52
C LEU A 101 -4.70 6.06 -6.54
N ASP A 102 -5.03 7.25 -6.98
CA ASP A 102 -6.04 7.45 -8.02
C ASP A 102 -5.58 6.84 -9.34
N TYR A 103 -6.50 6.66 -10.28
CA TYR A 103 -6.25 6.07 -11.60
C TYR A 103 -5.09 6.77 -12.33
N HIS A 104 -5.10 8.11 -12.34
CA HIS A 104 -4.06 8.96 -12.91
C HIS A 104 -3.01 9.44 -11.92
N THR A 105 -2.81 8.75 -10.80
CA THR A 105 -1.71 9.01 -9.87
C THR A 105 -0.71 7.88 -9.94
N THR A 106 0.54 8.20 -10.21
CA THR A 106 1.64 7.24 -10.35
C THR A 106 2.48 7.11 -9.08
N GLY A 107 3.41 6.17 -9.08
CA GLY A 107 4.49 6.10 -8.09
C GLY A 107 4.29 5.10 -6.98
N LEU A 108 4.92 5.36 -5.85
CA LEU A 108 5.12 4.44 -4.75
C LEU A 108 3.82 3.91 -4.17
N LEU A 109 3.59 2.61 -4.30
CA LEU A 109 2.48 1.88 -3.68
C LEU A 109 3.03 0.66 -2.95
N VAL A 110 2.82 0.60 -1.65
CA VAL A 110 3.17 -0.60 -0.86
C VAL A 110 2.06 -1.63 -0.98
N ILE A 111 2.43 -2.90 -1.16
CA ILE A 111 1.51 -4.04 -1.23
C ILE A 111 1.96 -5.06 -0.19
N THR A 112 1.04 -5.53 0.65
CA THR A 112 1.36 -6.45 1.75
C THR A 112 0.15 -7.30 2.16
N ASN A 113 0.41 -8.41 2.84
CA ASN A 113 -0.59 -9.19 3.56
C ASN A 113 -0.57 -8.92 5.09
N ASP A 114 0.29 -7.99 5.56
CA ASP A 114 0.28 -7.51 6.95
C ASP A 114 -0.83 -6.47 7.16
N GLY A 115 -2.01 -6.95 7.52
CA GLY A 115 -3.17 -6.09 7.74
C GLY A 115 -2.98 -5.09 8.89
N THR A 116 -2.14 -5.42 9.89
CA THR A 116 -1.87 -4.53 11.03
C THR A 116 -1.02 -3.35 10.58
N LEU A 117 0.08 -3.61 9.89
CA LEU A 117 0.92 -2.56 9.33
C LEU A 117 0.14 -1.72 8.31
N SER A 118 -0.59 -2.37 7.39
CA SER A 118 -1.41 -1.69 6.38
C SER A 118 -2.41 -0.70 7.01
N HIS A 119 -3.14 -1.14 8.04
CA HIS A 119 -4.08 -0.27 8.76
C HIS A 119 -3.38 0.92 9.43
N ARG A 120 -2.24 0.69 10.09
CA ARG A 120 -1.52 1.76 10.79
C ARG A 120 -0.91 2.78 9.84
N LEU A 121 -0.37 2.35 8.70
CA LEU A 121 0.18 3.24 7.66
C LEU A 121 -0.88 4.16 7.04
N GLN A 122 -2.12 3.71 6.98
CA GLN A 122 -3.24 4.49 6.44
C GLN A 122 -3.90 5.40 7.49
N SER A 123 -3.82 5.05 8.76
CA SER A 123 -4.50 5.75 9.84
C SER A 123 -3.90 7.14 10.09
N PRO A 124 -4.71 8.22 10.11
CA PRO A 124 -4.27 9.58 10.40
C PRO A 124 -3.59 9.71 11.78
N LYS A 125 -3.86 8.79 12.69
CA LYS A 125 -3.27 8.77 14.04
C LYS A 125 -1.74 8.71 14.01
N TYR A 126 -1.16 7.98 13.05
CA TYR A 126 0.29 7.79 12.96
C TYR A 126 1.00 8.87 12.15
N LYS A 127 0.26 9.76 11.49
CA LYS A 127 0.78 10.91 10.74
C LYS A 127 1.90 10.51 9.76
N ILE A 128 1.74 9.39 9.08
CA ILE A 128 2.73 8.88 8.12
C ILE A 128 2.83 9.85 6.96
N LYS A 129 4.02 10.42 6.77
CA LYS A 129 4.29 11.37 5.69
C LYS A 129 4.21 10.69 4.34
N LYS A 130 3.57 11.37 3.39
CA LYS A 130 3.50 11.01 1.97
C LYS A 130 3.95 12.23 1.18
N ILE A 131 4.96 12.06 0.33
CA ILE A 131 5.47 13.16 -0.50
C ILE A 131 5.08 12.87 -1.95
N TYR A 132 4.52 13.87 -2.58
CA TYR A 132 4.15 13.83 -3.99
C TYR A 132 4.92 14.89 -4.76
N LEU A 133 5.40 14.50 -5.94
CA LEU A 133 5.81 15.42 -7.00
C LEU A 133 4.58 15.75 -7.82
N VAL A 134 4.33 17.03 -7.98
CA VAL A 134 3.16 17.57 -8.69
C VAL A 134 3.63 18.41 -9.85
N ASN A 135 3.14 18.11 -11.07
CA ASN A 135 3.19 19.05 -12.17
C ASN A 135 1.83 19.75 -12.24
N TYR A 136 1.83 21.05 -12.45
CA TYR A 136 0.60 21.83 -12.50
C TYR A 136 0.70 22.97 -13.49
N ASP A 137 -0.44 23.34 -14.07
CA ASP A 137 -0.64 24.56 -14.84
C ASP A 137 -1.33 25.61 -13.95
N GLY A 138 -0.96 26.87 -14.14
CA GLY A 138 -1.56 27.98 -13.38
C GLY A 138 -0.52 28.94 -12.80
N PRO A 139 -0.93 29.84 -11.91
CA PRO A 139 -0.04 30.84 -11.30
C PRO A 139 0.98 30.17 -10.37
N GLU A 140 2.13 30.80 -10.21
CA GLU A 140 3.12 30.42 -9.20
C GLU A 140 2.56 30.51 -7.76
N TRP A 141 3.15 29.73 -6.87
CA TRP A 141 2.80 29.76 -5.47
C TRP A 141 3.26 31.06 -4.79
N THR A 142 2.35 31.73 -4.11
CA THR A 142 2.69 32.86 -3.23
C THR A 142 3.01 32.38 -1.82
N GLU A 143 3.79 33.18 -1.07
CA GLU A 143 4.10 32.89 0.34
C GLU A 143 2.81 32.76 1.20
N ALA A 144 1.79 33.57 0.89
CA ALA A 144 0.50 33.54 1.59
C ALA A 144 -0.23 32.20 1.38
N GLU A 145 -0.25 31.67 0.14
CA GLU A 145 -0.85 30.37 -0.19
C GLU A 145 -0.09 29.24 0.47
N ILE A 146 1.25 29.26 0.42
CA ILE A 146 2.11 28.26 1.07
C ILE A 146 1.83 28.22 2.57
N LYS A 147 1.71 29.42 3.19
CA LYS A 147 1.37 29.51 4.61
C LYS A 147 -0.02 28.99 4.92
N GLU A 148 -1.02 29.29 4.08
CA GLU A 148 -2.38 28.76 4.25
C GLU A 148 -2.40 27.22 4.20
N VAL A 149 -1.62 26.61 3.29
CA VAL A 149 -1.45 25.15 3.23
C VAL A 149 -0.79 24.62 4.50
N ALA A 150 0.22 25.33 5.01
CA ALA A 150 0.93 24.93 6.23
C ALA A 150 0.05 25.03 7.49
N ASP A 151 -0.92 25.93 7.52
CA ASP A 151 -1.88 26.09 8.62
C ASP A 151 -3.11 25.13 8.49
N GLY A 152 -3.22 24.44 7.37
CA GLY A 152 -4.32 23.53 7.04
C GLY A 152 -5.45 24.21 6.28
N VAL A 153 -5.58 23.86 5.02
CA VAL A 153 -6.57 24.40 4.07
C VAL A 153 -7.99 23.95 4.42
N THR A 154 -8.96 24.85 4.29
CA THR A 154 -10.38 24.46 4.28
C THR A 154 -10.86 24.36 2.83
N LEU A 155 -11.30 23.18 2.45
CA LEU A 155 -11.91 22.90 1.14
C LEU A 155 -13.42 23.08 1.23
N THR A 156 -13.98 23.80 0.26
CA THR A 156 -15.42 24.15 0.18
C THR A 156 -16.08 23.65 -1.10
N ASP A 157 -15.43 22.75 -1.79
CA ASP A 157 -15.86 22.15 -3.07
C ASP A 157 -16.83 20.97 -2.91
N MET A 158 -17.27 20.70 -1.70
CA MET A 158 -18.27 19.68 -1.34
C MET A 158 -19.37 20.32 -0.48
N ASP A 159 -20.49 19.63 -0.31
CA ASP A 159 -21.64 20.06 0.48
C ASP A 159 -21.30 20.53 1.90
N THR A 160 -20.28 19.92 2.49
CA THR A 160 -19.77 20.31 3.82
C THR A 160 -18.32 20.71 3.71
N PRO A 161 -17.95 21.91 4.20
CA PRO A 161 -16.54 22.34 4.24
C PRO A 161 -15.68 21.35 5.04
N VAL A 162 -14.53 21.01 4.50
CA VAL A 162 -13.58 20.07 5.12
C VAL A 162 -12.27 20.76 5.41
N LYS A 163 -11.91 20.88 6.69
CA LYS A 163 -10.57 21.32 7.06
C LYS A 163 -9.59 20.16 6.91
N LEU A 164 -8.50 20.41 6.19
CA LEU A 164 -7.40 19.46 6.02
C LEU A 164 -6.38 19.62 7.15
N SER A 165 -5.62 18.56 7.37
CA SER A 165 -4.45 18.61 8.25
C SER A 165 -3.38 19.55 7.65
N PRO A 166 -2.53 20.17 8.48
CA PRO A 166 -1.38 20.91 8.02
C PRO A 166 -0.53 20.11 7.04
N SER A 167 -0.16 20.74 5.93
CA SER A 167 0.59 20.16 4.83
C SER A 167 1.71 21.12 4.42
N ALA A 168 2.72 20.61 3.70
CA ALA A 168 3.82 21.47 3.26
C ALA A 168 3.91 21.46 1.74
N VAL A 169 3.87 22.61 1.12
CA VAL A 169 4.15 22.81 -0.30
C VAL A 169 5.54 23.42 -0.46
N SER A 170 6.36 22.85 -1.31
CA SER A 170 7.68 23.34 -1.69
C SER A 170 7.73 23.51 -3.20
N PRO A 171 7.49 24.72 -3.72
CA PRO A 171 7.54 24.98 -5.15
C PRO A 171 8.94 24.73 -5.71
N ILE A 172 8.97 24.24 -6.95
CA ILE A 172 10.15 24.09 -7.80
C ILE A 172 9.89 25.01 -9.01
N ALA A 173 10.88 25.23 -9.85
CA ALA A 173 10.67 25.96 -11.10
C ALA A 173 9.73 25.19 -12.07
N ASP A 174 9.21 25.89 -13.07
CA ASP A 174 8.50 25.34 -14.22
C ASP A 174 7.21 24.56 -13.89
N GLY A 175 6.34 25.13 -13.07
CA GLY A 175 5.04 24.51 -12.78
C GLY A 175 5.14 23.18 -12.01
N LYS A 176 6.16 23.04 -11.17
CA LYS A 176 6.36 21.85 -10.33
C LYS A 176 6.42 22.21 -8.86
N ALA A 177 5.94 21.31 -8.02
CA ALA A 177 6.05 21.43 -6.58
C ALA A 177 6.10 20.06 -5.91
N TYR A 178 6.75 19.99 -4.75
CA TYR A 178 6.49 18.90 -3.80
C TYR A 178 5.34 19.29 -2.88
N ILE A 179 4.52 18.31 -2.53
CA ILE A 179 3.57 18.43 -1.43
C ILE A 179 3.73 17.26 -0.47
N THR A 180 3.80 17.58 0.83
CA THR A 180 3.88 16.59 1.91
C THR A 180 2.57 16.57 2.67
N LEU A 181 1.93 15.41 2.72
CA LEU A 181 0.69 15.15 3.46
C LEU A 181 0.91 14.13 4.57
N THR A 182 0.10 14.20 5.63
CA THR A 182 0.05 13.20 6.70
C THR A 182 -1.30 12.47 6.78
N GLU A 183 -2.24 12.83 5.92
CA GLU A 183 -3.53 12.18 5.74
C GLU A 183 -3.71 11.75 4.27
N GLY A 184 -4.87 11.37 3.84
CA GLY A 184 -5.14 10.94 2.46
C GLY A 184 -6.63 10.94 2.19
N LYS A 185 -7.21 12.14 2.08
CA LYS A 185 -8.60 12.30 1.67
C LYS A 185 -8.72 12.17 0.16
N THR A 186 -9.91 11.92 -0.31
CA THR A 186 -10.19 11.73 -1.73
C THR A 186 -9.71 12.94 -2.54
N HIS A 187 -8.86 12.70 -3.54
CA HIS A 187 -8.26 13.69 -4.44
C HIS A 187 -7.60 14.87 -3.73
N GLU A 188 -7.08 14.66 -2.53
CA GLU A 188 -6.64 15.73 -1.63
C GLU A 188 -5.67 16.71 -2.27
N VAL A 189 -4.60 16.20 -2.91
CA VAL A 189 -3.61 17.05 -3.60
C VAL A 189 -4.27 17.88 -4.70
N ARG A 190 -5.06 17.26 -5.57
CA ARG A 190 -5.74 17.95 -6.68
C ARG A 190 -6.67 19.04 -6.18
N ARG A 191 -7.39 18.79 -5.10
CA ARG A 191 -8.32 19.77 -4.48
C ARG A 191 -7.58 20.92 -3.80
N ILE A 192 -6.43 20.67 -3.15
CA ILE A 192 -5.58 21.74 -2.59
C ILE A 192 -5.10 22.66 -3.71
N PHE A 193 -4.56 22.11 -4.79
CA PHE A 193 -4.04 22.89 -5.92
C PHE A 193 -5.16 23.67 -6.62
N ALA A 194 -6.31 23.03 -6.88
CA ALA A 194 -7.47 23.66 -7.51
C ALA A 194 -8.00 24.87 -6.71
N LYS A 195 -7.96 24.82 -5.39
CA LYS A 195 -8.34 25.98 -4.53
C LYS A 195 -7.51 27.23 -4.84
N PHE A 196 -6.27 27.07 -5.26
CA PHE A 196 -5.37 28.16 -5.62
C PHE A 196 -5.25 28.35 -7.14
N ASN A 197 -6.25 27.95 -7.91
CA ASN A 197 -6.30 28.05 -9.37
C ASN A 197 -5.10 27.37 -10.09
N LYS A 198 -4.63 26.26 -9.54
CA LYS A 198 -3.57 25.43 -10.12
C LYS A 198 -4.15 24.09 -10.53
N GLU A 199 -4.08 23.76 -11.82
CA GLU A 199 -4.56 22.50 -12.36
C GLU A 199 -3.45 21.45 -12.32
N VAL A 200 -3.65 20.35 -11.60
CA VAL A 200 -2.67 19.27 -11.51
C VAL A 200 -2.70 18.43 -12.77
N THR A 201 -1.67 18.52 -13.59
CA THR A 201 -1.49 17.79 -14.85
C THR A 201 -0.85 16.43 -14.65
N ALA A 202 0.10 16.29 -13.70
CA ALA A 202 0.65 15.00 -13.31
C ALA A 202 0.87 14.95 -11.79
N LEU A 203 0.65 13.75 -11.21
CA LEU A 203 0.80 13.50 -9.78
C LEU A 203 1.53 12.18 -9.55
N ARG A 204 2.66 12.24 -8.86
CA ARG A 204 3.48 11.07 -8.55
C ARG A 204 3.82 11.00 -7.07
N ARG A 205 3.44 9.93 -6.39
CA ARG A 205 3.89 9.72 -5.00
C ARG A 205 5.31 9.18 -5.00
N ILE A 206 6.24 9.97 -4.49
CA ILE A 206 7.66 9.62 -4.44
C ILE A 206 8.12 9.11 -3.07
N SER A 207 7.32 9.34 -2.00
CA SER A 207 7.68 8.85 -0.67
C SER A 207 6.46 8.42 0.15
N LEU A 208 6.66 7.40 0.96
CA LEU A 208 5.73 6.93 2.00
C LEU A 208 6.54 6.51 3.25
N GLY A 209 6.42 7.28 4.32
CA GLY A 209 7.20 7.06 5.54
C GLY A 209 8.70 7.20 5.27
N ASN A 210 9.45 6.12 5.48
CA ASN A 210 10.90 6.03 5.25
C ASN A 210 11.27 5.50 3.85
N ILE A 211 10.28 5.17 3.02
CA ILE A 211 10.54 4.64 1.67
C ILE A 211 10.46 5.77 0.66
N THR A 212 11.41 5.80 -0.28
CA THR A 212 11.44 6.74 -1.41
C THR A 212 11.69 6.00 -2.71
N ILE A 213 11.22 6.57 -3.82
CA ILE A 213 11.52 6.14 -5.19
C ILE A 213 12.07 7.31 -6.00
N LYS A 214 12.60 7.03 -7.17
CA LYS A 214 13.04 8.06 -8.11
C LYS A 214 11.85 8.91 -8.60
N GLU A 215 12.12 10.13 -8.94
CA GLU A 215 11.14 11.07 -9.47
C GLU A 215 10.75 10.76 -10.92
N ASP A 216 11.70 10.21 -11.69
CA ASP A 216 11.41 9.74 -13.04
C ASP A 216 10.52 8.48 -13.05
N THR A 217 10.05 8.10 -14.22
CA THR A 217 9.16 6.96 -14.41
C THR A 217 9.89 5.72 -14.96
N ALA A 218 11.21 5.67 -14.84
CA ALA A 218 12.01 4.58 -15.41
C ALA A 218 11.65 3.19 -14.83
N ASP A 219 11.26 3.16 -13.56
CA ASP A 219 10.88 1.94 -12.84
C ASP A 219 9.35 1.71 -12.80
N CYS A 220 8.54 2.45 -13.59
CA CYS A 220 7.08 2.26 -13.64
C CYS A 220 6.71 0.83 -14.03
N GLY A 221 5.78 0.25 -13.24
CA GLY A 221 5.35 -1.14 -13.41
C GLY A 221 6.26 -2.17 -12.72
N VAL A 222 7.40 -1.76 -12.18
CA VAL A 222 8.28 -2.68 -11.45
C VAL A 222 7.72 -2.94 -10.05
N LEU A 223 7.51 -4.23 -9.77
CA LEU A 223 7.22 -4.74 -8.42
C LEU A 223 8.52 -5.28 -7.82
N ARG A 224 8.92 -4.82 -6.64
CA ARG A 224 10.06 -5.36 -5.90
C ARG A 224 9.71 -5.65 -4.45
N GLU A 225 10.41 -6.56 -3.83
CA GLU A 225 10.33 -6.73 -2.39
C GLU A 225 10.92 -5.51 -1.66
N LEU A 226 10.34 -5.18 -0.50
CA LEU A 226 10.94 -4.21 0.42
C LEU A 226 12.14 -4.85 1.12
N THR A 227 13.18 -4.07 1.31
CA THR A 227 14.31 -4.50 2.13
C THR A 227 13.92 -4.62 3.61
N LYS A 228 14.70 -5.36 4.38
CA LYS A 228 14.47 -5.49 5.84
C LYS A 228 14.46 -4.12 6.53
N ASP A 229 15.36 -3.22 6.14
CA ASP A 229 15.45 -1.88 6.73
C ASP A 229 14.24 -1.01 6.39
N GLU A 230 13.72 -1.10 5.14
CA GLU A 230 12.47 -0.43 4.75
C GLU A 230 11.29 -0.92 5.60
N VAL A 231 11.16 -2.23 5.78
CA VAL A 231 10.08 -2.83 6.61
C VAL A 231 10.22 -2.43 8.07
N LEU A 232 11.43 -2.52 8.65
CA LEU A 232 11.69 -2.10 10.02
C LEU A 232 11.38 -0.61 10.23
N GLY A 233 11.74 0.24 9.27
CA GLY A 233 11.43 1.66 9.30
C GLY A 233 9.92 1.92 9.30
N LEU A 234 9.14 1.25 8.43
CA LEU A 234 7.67 1.37 8.44
C LEU A 234 7.05 0.90 9.76
N LYS A 235 7.55 -0.22 10.31
CA LYS A 235 7.10 -0.73 11.60
C LYS A 235 7.41 0.25 12.73
N ALA A 236 8.63 0.77 12.80
CA ALA A 236 9.01 1.76 13.80
C ALA A 236 8.14 3.03 13.76
N LEU A 237 7.86 3.56 12.56
CA LEU A 237 6.97 4.71 12.37
C LEU A 237 5.53 4.45 12.85
N THR A 238 5.11 3.20 12.87
CA THR A 238 3.76 2.79 13.28
C THR A 238 3.69 2.18 14.67
N GLY A 239 4.83 2.08 15.38
CA GLY A 239 4.91 1.50 16.73
C GLY A 239 4.68 -0.01 16.76
N LEU A 240 5.24 -0.72 15.76
CA LEU A 240 5.26 -2.19 15.66
C LEU A 240 6.67 -2.72 15.84
#